data_033b3770dae280d17ef082822e97f746
#
_entry.id   033b3770dae280d17ef082822e97f746
#
_cell.length_a   1.000
_cell.length_b   1.000
_cell.length_c   1.000
_cell.angle_alpha   90.00
_cell.angle_beta   90.00
_cell.angle_gamma   90.00
#
_symmetry.space_group_name_H-M   'P 1'
#
loop_
_entity.id
_entity.type
_entity.pdbx_description
1 polymer ?
#
loop_
_entity_poly.entity_id
_entity_poly.type
_entity_poly.pdbx_seq_one_letter_code
_entity_poly.pdbx_strand_id
1 'polypeptide(L)'
;MLLLDEPCSALDPISTAIIEELIVGLRDSVAIVIVTHNLQQAFRVADHVAFMHLGELVEYGPSEQVFDHPQQERTREYVGGAFG
;
A
#
# COMPACT_ATOMS: atom_id res chain seq x y z
N MET A 1 -13.81 -11.27 -2.42
CA MET A 1 -12.85 -10.15 -2.45
C MET A 1 -13.28 -9.07 -1.47
N LEU A 2 -12.35 -8.50 -0.76
CA LEU A 2 -12.60 -7.44 0.21
C LEU A 2 -11.96 -6.15 -0.29
N LEU A 3 -12.74 -5.07 -0.34
CA LEU A 3 -12.24 -3.75 -0.74
C LEU A 3 -12.26 -2.82 0.46
N LEU A 4 -11.10 -2.27 0.79
CA LEU A 4 -10.93 -1.34 1.90
C LEU A 4 -10.40 0.00 1.37
N ASP A 5 -11.10 1.08 1.69
CA ASP A 5 -10.72 2.44 1.26
C ASP A 5 -10.29 3.23 2.49
N GLU A 6 -8.98 3.55 2.56
CA GLU A 6 -8.38 4.28 3.68
C GLU A 6 -8.79 3.70 5.04
N PRO A 7 -8.56 2.38 5.27
CA PRO A 7 -9.17 1.70 6.43
C PRO A 7 -8.69 2.21 7.78
N CYS A 8 -7.53 2.85 7.85
CA CYS A 8 -6.93 3.29 9.11
C CYS A 8 -6.75 4.80 9.20
N SER A 9 -7.36 5.58 8.30
CA SER A 9 -7.11 7.02 8.24
C SER A 9 -7.52 7.80 9.50
N ALA A 10 -8.50 7.28 10.24
CA ALA A 10 -9.00 7.93 11.46
C ALA A 10 -8.59 7.21 12.74
N LEU A 11 -7.68 6.23 12.65
CA LEU A 11 -7.29 5.40 13.78
C LEU A 11 -5.94 5.82 14.36
N ASP A 12 -5.78 5.60 15.66
CA ASP A 12 -4.49 5.77 16.33
C ASP A 12 -3.52 4.66 15.93
N PRO A 13 -2.21 4.79 16.25
CA PRO A 13 -1.22 3.80 15.85
C PRO A 13 -1.47 2.39 16.39
N ILE A 14 -2.02 2.27 17.59
CA ILE A 14 -2.29 0.95 18.18
C ILE A 14 -3.43 0.25 17.45
N SER A 15 -4.53 0.96 17.22
CA SER A 15 -5.68 0.43 16.48
C SER A 15 -5.32 0.12 15.03
N THR A 16 -4.48 0.96 14.40
CA THR A 16 -3.97 0.73 13.05
C THR A 16 -3.18 -0.58 12.99
N ALA A 17 -2.31 -0.82 13.97
CA ALA A 17 -1.52 -2.06 14.01
C ALA A 17 -2.42 -3.29 14.11
N ILE A 18 -3.48 -3.24 14.88
CA ILE A 18 -4.42 -4.34 15.02
C ILE A 18 -5.12 -4.63 13.69
N ILE A 19 -5.57 -3.60 12.98
CA ILE A 19 -6.23 -3.75 11.68
C ILE A 19 -5.25 -4.30 10.65
N GLU A 20 -4.03 -3.81 10.62
CA GLU A 20 -3.00 -4.32 9.69
C GLU A 20 -2.69 -5.79 9.96
N GLU A 21 -2.65 -6.19 11.21
CA GLU A 21 -2.44 -7.58 11.60
C GLU A 21 -3.57 -8.48 11.11
N LEU A 22 -4.83 -8.01 11.23
CA LEU A 22 -5.97 -8.73 10.69
C LEU A 22 -5.90 -8.88 9.17
N ILE A 23 -5.51 -7.82 8.47
CA ILE A 23 -5.36 -7.84 7.01
C ILE A 23 -4.32 -8.87 6.61
N VAL A 24 -3.15 -8.86 7.24
CA VAL A 24 -2.09 -9.82 6.93
C VAL A 24 -2.55 -11.25 7.20
N GLY A 25 -3.31 -11.47 8.27
CA GLY A 25 -3.84 -12.80 8.58
C GLY A 25 -4.88 -13.30 7.58
N LEU A 26 -5.62 -12.39 6.93
CA LEU A 26 -6.67 -12.76 5.99
C LEU A 26 -6.19 -12.87 4.54
N ARG A 27 -5.05 -12.28 4.20
CA ARG A 27 -4.64 -12.15 2.79
C ARG A 27 -4.40 -13.48 2.08
N ASP A 28 -4.11 -14.56 2.81
CA ASP A 28 -3.92 -15.88 2.22
C ASP A 28 -5.24 -16.57 1.91
N SER A 29 -6.32 -16.14 2.54
CA SER A 29 -7.65 -16.76 2.38
C SER A 29 -8.58 -15.92 1.53
N VAL A 30 -8.37 -14.61 1.47
CA VAL A 30 -9.27 -13.65 0.81
C VAL A 30 -8.43 -12.68 -0.02
N ALA A 31 -8.86 -12.44 -1.26
CA ALA A 31 -8.26 -11.37 -2.05
C ALA A 31 -8.66 -10.01 -1.45
N ILE A 32 -7.68 -9.17 -1.13
CA ILE A 32 -7.90 -7.88 -0.48
C ILE A 32 -7.32 -6.79 -1.36
N VAL A 33 -8.11 -5.74 -1.62
CA VAL A 33 -7.68 -4.53 -2.28
C VAL A 33 -7.79 -3.38 -1.28
N ILE A 34 -6.67 -2.66 -1.09
CA ILE A 34 -6.64 -1.51 -0.18
C ILE A 34 -6.29 -0.27 -1.00
N VAL A 35 -7.11 0.77 -0.85
CA VAL A 35 -6.82 2.10 -1.40
C VAL A 35 -6.32 2.97 -0.25
N THR A 36 -5.08 3.46 -0.35
CA THR A 36 -4.51 4.26 0.72
C THR A 36 -3.47 5.25 0.18
N HIS A 37 -3.38 6.41 0.83
CA HIS A 37 -2.30 7.37 0.61
C HIS A 37 -1.13 7.14 1.57
N ASN A 38 -1.29 6.22 2.52
CA ASN A 38 -0.25 5.89 3.47
C ASN A 38 0.68 4.83 2.87
N LEU A 39 1.81 5.26 2.31
CA LEU A 39 2.74 4.35 1.65
C LEU A 39 3.39 3.37 2.62
N GLN A 40 3.61 3.78 3.86
CA GLN A 40 4.19 2.89 4.86
C GLN A 40 3.24 1.73 5.18
N GLN A 41 1.94 2.01 5.26
CA GLN A 41 0.94 0.97 5.43
C GLN A 41 0.92 0.01 4.24
N ALA A 42 0.92 0.55 3.02
CA ALA A 42 0.96 -0.27 1.82
C ALA A 42 2.20 -1.18 1.82
N PHE A 43 3.35 -0.64 2.20
CA PHE A 43 4.59 -1.43 2.26
C PHE A 43 4.48 -2.57 3.27
N ARG A 44 3.84 -2.32 4.42
CA ARG A 44 3.73 -3.35 5.47
C ARG A 44 2.78 -4.50 5.12
N VAL A 45 1.69 -4.21 4.42
CA VAL A 45 0.61 -5.19 4.28
C VAL A 45 0.41 -5.73 2.86
N ALA A 46 0.90 -5.06 1.84
CA ALA A 46 0.62 -5.41 0.46
C ALA A 46 1.64 -6.39 -0.12
N ASP A 47 1.14 -7.36 -0.90
CA ASP A 47 1.99 -8.23 -1.71
C ASP A 47 2.34 -7.55 -3.03
N HIS A 48 1.37 -6.84 -3.62
CA HIS A 48 1.52 -6.10 -4.86
C HIS A 48 0.99 -4.69 -4.68
N VAL A 49 1.57 -3.75 -5.40
CA VAL A 49 1.21 -2.34 -5.31
C VAL A 49 0.95 -1.78 -6.70
N ALA A 50 -0.14 -1.03 -6.83
CA ALA A 50 -0.44 -0.24 -8.01
C ALA A 50 -0.32 1.24 -7.63
N PHE A 51 0.66 1.93 -8.21
CA PHE A 51 0.81 3.37 -8.00
C PHE A 51 0.00 4.12 -9.04
N MET A 52 -0.99 4.89 -8.54
CA MET A 52 -1.87 5.70 -9.38
C MET A 52 -1.57 7.17 -9.17
N HIS A 53 -1.58 7.94 -10.24
CA HIS A 53 -1.40 9.39 -10.15
C HIS A 53 -2.24 10.08 -11.22
N LEU A 54 -3.09 11.02 -10.79
CA LEU A 54 -3.97 11.77 -11.67
C LEU A 54 -4.78 10.88 -12.63
N GLY A 55 -5.30 9.78 -12.10
CA GLY A 55 -6.12 8.84 -12.87
C GLY A 55 -5.34 7.88 -13.75
N GLU A 56 -4.01 7.94 -13.73
CA GLU A 56 -3.15 7.05 -14.51
C GLU A 56 -2.51 5.99 -13.64
N LEU A 57 -2.44 4.77 -14.15
CA LEU A 57 -1.61 3.72 -13.55
C LEU A 57 -0.17 3.96 -13.96
N VAL A 58 0.66 4.38 -13.01
CA VAL A 58 2.06 4.71 -13.28
C VAL A 58 2.94 3.47 -13.21
N GLU A 59 2.75 2.65 -12.18
CA GLU A 59 3.56 1.46 -11.99
C GLU A 59 2.76 0.42 -11.21
N TYR A 60 2.96 -0.85 -11.56
CA TYR A 60 2.35 -1.99 -10.86
C TYR A 60 3.38 -3.08 -10.72
N GLY A 61 3.45 -3.70 -9.56
CA GLY A 61 4.34 -4.83 -9.35
C GLY A 61 4.37 -5.30 -7.91
N PRO A 62 5.24 -6.26 -7.61
CA PRO A 62 5.46 -6.69 -6.23
C PRO A 62 5.83 -5.50 -5.36
N SER A 63 5.36 -5.51 -4.12
CA SER A 63 5.59 -4.42 -3.18
C SER A 63 7.07 -4.06 -3.06
N GLU A 64 7.93 -5.07 -2.93
CA GLU A 64 9.36 -4.87 -2.81
C GLU A 64 9.95 -4.12 -4.01
N GLN A 65 9.54 -4.49 -5.22
CA GLN A 65 10.03 -3.84 -6.44
C GLN A 65 9.56 -2.38 -6.51
N VAL A 66 8.28 -2.13 -6.26
CA VAL A 66 7.72 -0.78 -6.39
C VAL A 66 8.33 0.19 -5.38
N PHE A 67 8.59 -0.28 -4.16
CA PHE A 67 9.14 0.57 -3.10
C PHE A 67 10.67 0.65 -3.12
N ASP A 68 11.35 -0.46 -3.36
CA ASP A 68 12.83 -0.52 -3.27
C ASP A 68 13.52 -0.30 -4.61
N HIS A 69 12.89 -0.76 -5.70
CA HIS A 69 13.46 -0.68 -7.05
C HIS A 69 12.44 -0.18 -8.07
N PRO A 70 11.84 1.01 -7.86
CA PRO A 70 10.85 1.53 -8.78
C PRO A 70 11.45 1.77 -10.17
N GLN A 71 10.71 1.37 -11.19
CA GLN A 71 11.16 1.49 -12.58
C GLN A 71 10.78 2.82 -13.21
N GLN A 72 9.73 3.47 -12.68
CA GLN A 72 9.28 4.77 -13.17
C GLN A 72 9.84 5.88 -12.30
N GLU A 73 10.29 6.96 -12.92
CA GLU A 73 10.83 8.10 -12.19
C GLU A 73 9.78 8.74 -11.27
N ARG A 74 8.54 8.83 -11.73
CA ARG A 74 7.45 9.38 -10.91
C ARG A 74 7.24 8.58 -9.63
N THR A 75 7.33 7.25 -9.73
CA THR A 75 7.24 6.37 -8.56
C THR A 75 8.41 6.62 -7.62
N ARG A 76 9.60 6.71 -8.17
CA ARG A 76 10.83 6.92 -7.37
C ARG A 76 10.75 8.23 -6.60
N GLU A 77 10.30 9.30 -7.23
CA GLU A 77 10.16 10.59 -6.58
C GLU A 77 9.12 10.56 -5.47
N TYR A 78 7.97 9.93 -5.72
CA TYR A 78 6.90 9.86 -4.75
C TYR A 78 7.29 9.01 -3.54
N VAL A 79 7.85 7.84 -3.77
CA VAL A 79 8.31 6.94 -2.70
C VAL A 79 9.45 7.58 -1.91
N GLY A 80 10.40 8.21 -2.60
CA GLY A 80 11.52 8.91 -1.96
C GLY A 80 11.05 10.02 -1.03
N GLY A 81 10.04 10.78 -1.45
CA GLY A 81 9.47 11.83 -0.61
C GLY A 81 8.74 11.30 0.61
N ALA A 82 8.14 10.10 0.51
CA ALA A 82 7.40 9.50 1.63
C ALA A 82 8.33 8.83 2.66
N PHE A 83 9.44 8.24 2.20
CA PHE A 83 10.33 7.46 3.07
C PHE A 83 11.69 8.13 3.30
N GLY A 84 11.99 9.12 2.54
CA GLY A 84 13.28 9.77 2.60
C GLY A 84 13.28 11.15 3.10
#